data_e2e8bef06756f5cc31cb288a51783c47
#
_entry.id   e2e8bef06756f5cc31cb288a51783c47
#
_cell.length_a   1.000
_cell.length_b   1.000
_cell.length_c   1.000
_cell.angle_alpha   90.00
_cell.angle_beta   90.00
_cell.angle_gamma   90.00
#
_symmetry.space_group_name_H-M   'P 1'
#
loop_
_entity.id
_entity.type
_entity.pdbx_description
1 polymer ?
#
loop_
_entity_poly.entity_id
_entity_poly.type
_entity_poly.pdbx_seq_one_letter_code
_entity_poly.pdbx_strand_id
1 'polypeptide(L)'
;QVQLQESGPGLVKPSGTLSLTCAVSGGSISSSHWWSWVRQSPGKGLEWIGELYHSGNTNYNPSLKSRVTISIDKSKNQFSLKLSSVTAADTAVYYCARNAITIFGVVALGEYYYYGMDVWGQGTTVTVSS
;
A
#
# COMPACT_ATOMS: atom_id res chain seq x y z
N GLN A 1 -2.37 12.22 -17.17
CA GLN A 1 -2.72 12.07 -15.77
C GLN A 1 -2.23 10.76 -15.20
N VAL A 2 -1.91 10.80 -13.93
CA VAL A 2 -1.36 9.63 -13.25
C VAL A 2 -2.47 8.61 -12.99
N GLN A 3 -2.14 7.34 -13.24
CA GLN A 3 -3.02 6.22 -12.92
C GLN A 3 -2.24 5.16 -12.17
N LEU A 4 -2.91 4.47 -11.27
CA LEU A 4 -2.34 3.42 -10.44
C LEU A 4 -3.12 2.12 -10.64
N GLN A 5 -2.41 0.99 -10.71
CA GLN A 5 -3.05 -0.30 -10.86
C GLN A 5 -2.36 -1.34 -10.00
N GLU A 6 -3.13 -1.92 -9.09
CA GLU A 6 -2.66 -3.02 -8.24
C GLU A 6 -2.69 -4.33 -9.02
N SER A 7 -1.75 -5.22 -8.70
CA SER A 7 -1.75 -6.60 -9.20
C SER A 7 -1.09 -7.52 -8.19
N GLY A 8 -1.45 -8.79 -8.26
CA GLY A 8 -0.88 -9.83 -7.42
C GLY A 8 -1.88 -10.94 -7.16
N PRO A 9 -1.43 -12.04 -6.53
CA PRO A 9 -2.32 -13.15 -6.24
C PRO A 9 -3.46 -12.76 -5.31
N GLY A 10 -4.67 -13.14 -5.69
CA GLY A 10 -5.86 -12.86 -4.87
C GLY A 10 -6.09 -13.89 -3.76
N LEU A 11 -5.31 -14.95 -3.72
CA LEU A 11 -5.46 -15.99 -2.70
C LEU A 11 -4.10 -16.30 -2.11
N VAL A 12 -4.00 -16.24 -0.77
CA VAL A 12 -2.77 -16.50 -0.04
C VAL A 12 -3.09 -17.47 1.08
N LYS A 13 -2.20 -18.42 1.33
CA LYS A 13 -2.37 -19.37 2.44
C LYS A 13 -1.99 -18.73 3.76
N PRO A 14 -2.62 -19.15 4.87
CA PRO A 14 -2.22 -18.70 6.19
C PRO A 14 -0.73 -18.92 6.44
N SER A 15 -0.13 -18.03 7.18
CA SER A 15 1.30 -17.96 7.48
C SER A 15 2.19 -17.66 6.27
N GLY A 16 1.62 -17.51 5.09
CA GLY A 16 2.36 -17.12 3.89
C GLY A 16 2.62 -15.63 3.83
N THR A 17 3.13 -15.19 2.68
CA THR A 17 3.42 -13.77 2.42
C THR A 17 2.53 -13.28 1.30
N LEU A 18 1.80 -12.22 1.59
CA LEU A 18 1.02 -11.49 0.60
C LEU A 18 1.98 -10.57 -0.15
N SER A 19 1.94 -10.61 -1.48
CA SER A 19 2.79 -9.76 -2.33
C SER A 19 1.94 -9.08 -3.38
N LEU A 20 1.98 -7.75 -3.40
CA LEU A 20 1.24 -6.94 -4.37
C LEU A 20 2.19 -5.94 -5.00
N THR A 21 1.87 -5.55 -6.22
CA THR A 21 2.61 -4.54 -6.97
C THR A 21 1.65 -3.46 -7.44
N CYS A 22 2.09 -2.21 -7.39
CA CYS A 22 1.35 -1.08 -7.93
C CYS A 22 2.13 -0.51 -9.10
N ALA A 23 1.54 -0.54 -10.28
CA ALA A 23 2.13 0.06 -11.47
C ALA A 23 1.65 1.50 -11.59
N VAL A 24 2.59 2.42 -11.75
CA VAL A 24 2.30 3.84 -11.92
C VAL A 24 2.46 4.18 -13.38
N SER A 25 1.45 4.82 -13.97
CA SER A 25 1.50 5.28 -15.36
C SER A 25 1.08 6.74 -15.43
N GLY A 26 1.48 7.43 -16.50
CA GLY A 26 1.14 8.84 -16.69
C GLY A 26 1.98 9.79 -15.86
N GLY A 27 2.99 9.31 -15.16
CA GLY A 27 3.88 10.13 -14.35
C GLY A 27 4.98 9.28 -13.76
N SER A 28 5.99 9.94 -13.19
CA SER A 28 7.14 9.26 -12.59
C SER A 28 6.91 8.95 -11.12
N ILE A 29 7.31 7.76 -10.72
CA ILE A 29 7.32 7.41 -9.30
C ILE A 29 8.38 8.24 -8.55
N SER A 30 9.42 8.71 -9.25
CA SER A 30 10.42 9.60 -8.68
C SER A 30 9.93 11.04 -8.70
N SER A 31 9.00 11.34 -7.83
CA SER A 31 8.39 12.66 -7.71
C SER A 31 8.36 13.07 -6.24
N SER A 32 7.86 14.26 -5.97
CA SER A 32 7.77 14.77 -4.59
C SER A 32 6.60 14.18 -3.81
N HIS A 33 5.95 13.18 -4.36
CA HIS A 33 4.84 12.52 -3.68
C HIS A 33 5.33 11.31 -2.91
N TRP A 34 4.61 10.99 -1.83
CA TRP A 34 4.74 9.71 -1.16
C TRP A 34 3.70 8.75 -1.74
N TRP A 35 4.03 7.47 -1.78
CA TRP A 35 3.19 6.41 -2.33
C TRP A 35 2.74 5.49 -1.20
N SER A 36 1.48 5.17 -1.13
CA SER A 36 0.91 4.48 0.02
C SER A 36 0.21 3.19 -0.35
N TRP A 37 0.13 2.29 0.63
CA TRP A 37 -0.74 1.12 0.61
C TRP A 37 -1.76 1.25 1.72
N VAL A 38 -3.01 0.97 1.40
CA VAL A 38 -4.17 1.06 2.30
C VAL A 38 -5.02 -0.18 2.07
N ARG A 39 -5.71 -0.64 3.08
CA ARG A 39 -6.62 -1.79 2.92
C ARG A 39 -7.94 -1.54 3.61
N GLN A 40 -8.96 -2.29 3.21
CA GLN A 40 -10.25 -2.27 3.85
C GLN A 40 -10.75 -3.70 4.01
N SER A 41 -10.85 -4.15 5.24
CA SER A 41 -11.41 -5.45 5.59
C SER A 41 -12.93 -5.39 5.56
N PRO A 42 -13.61 -6.54 5.35
CA PRO A 42 -15.07 -6.56 5.34
C PRO A 42 -15.65 -5.98 6.62
N GLY A 43 -16.57 -5.03 6.46
CA GLY A 43 -17.25 -4.42 7.58
C GLY A 43 -16.44 -3.46 8.42
N LYS A 44 -15.23 -3.11 7.97
CA LYS A 44 -14.35 -2.18 8.70
C LYS A 44 -14.00 -1.00 7.83
N GLY A 45 -13.45 0.04 8.47
CA GLY A 45 -12.97 1.21 7.75
C GLY A 45 -11.63 0.97 7.09
N LEU A 46 -11.17 1.98 6.38
CA LEU A 46 -9.84 1.95 5.76
C LEU A 46 -8.76 1.89 6.83
N GLU A 47 -7.72 1.13 6.54
CA GLU A 47 -6.53 1.03 7.38
C GLU A 47 -5.30 1.35 6.56
N TRP A 48 -4.54 2.35 6.98
CA TRP A 48 -3.28 2.70 6.35
C TRP A 48 -2.21 1.67 6.72
N ILE A 49 -1.51 1.15 5.72
CA ILE A 49 -0.46 0.15 5.93
C ILE A 49 0.90 0.80 6.02
N GLY A 50 1.19 1.72 5.11
CA GLY A 50 2.47 2.39 5.08
C GLY A 50 2.64 3.24 3.84
N GLU A 51 3.77 3.92 3.78
CA GLU A 51 4.09 4.80 2.66
C GLU A 51 5.56 4.74 2.33
N LEU A 52 5.88 5.13 1.10
CA LEU A 52 7.23 5.09 0.55
C LEU A 52 7.52 6.37 -0.21
N TYR A 53 8.71 6.91 -0.03
CA TYR A 53 9.24 7.98 -0.87
C TYR A 53 10.30 7.42 -1.81
N HIS A 54 10.48 8.05 -2.97
CA HIS A 54 11.37 7.48 -4.00
C HIS A 54 12.83 7.36 -3.57
N SER A 55 13.21 8.04 -2.52
CA SER A 55 14.56 7.90 -1.95
C SER A 55 14.75 6.59 -1.19
N GLY A 56 13.65 5.86 -0.93
CA GLY A 56 13.67 4.63 -0.15
C GLY A 56 13.17 4.79 1.27
N ASN A 57 12.89 6.00 1.72
CA ASN A 57 12.32 6.20 3.05
C ASN A 57 10.93 5.63 3.13
N THR A 58 10.63 4.99 4.25
CA THR A 58 9.33 4.38 4.49
C THR A 58 8.80 4.74 5.87
N ASN A 59 7.49 4.78 5.99
CA ASN A 59 6.79 4.86 7.27
C ASN A 59 5.73 3.76 7.28
N TYR A 60 5.67 3.01 8.37
CA TYR A 60 4.73 1.89 8.48
C TYR A 60 3.77 2.11 9.63
N ASN A 61 2.55 1.59 9.48
CA ASN A 61 1.58 1.53 10.57
C ASN A 61 2.20 0.73 11.73
N PRO A 62 2.29 1.28 12.93
CA PRO A 62 2.92 0.59 14.05
C PRO A 62 2.34 -0.80 14.34
N SER A 63 1.05 -0.99 14.11
CA SER A 63 0.41 -2.28 14.38
C SER A 63 0.79 -3.36 13.36
N LEU A 64 1.35 -2.97 12.21
CA LEU A 64 1.72 -3.89 11.14
C LEU A 64 3.22 -3.92 10.89
N LYS A 65 3.95 -3.01 11.48
CA LYS A 65 5.35 -2.70 11.16
C LYS A 65 6.25 -3.92 11.10
N SER A 66 6.07 -4.88 12.00
CA SER A 66 6.93 -6.05 12.04
C SER A 66 6.74 -7.00 10.87
N ARG A 67 5.65 -6.87 10.12
CA ARG A 67 5.29 -7.79 9.04
C ARG A 67 5.33 -7.14 7.66
N VAL A 68 5.54 -5.82 7.57
CA VAL A 68 5.37 -5.05 6.34
C VAL A 68 6.71 -4.67 5.74
N THR A 69 6.81 -4.80 4.43
CA THR A 69 7.90 -4.20 3.66
C THR A 69 7.31 -3.56 2.41
N ILE A 70 7.58 -2.28 2.21
CA ILE A 70 7.22 -1.57 0.99
C ILE A 70 8.51 -1.23 0.26
N SER A 71 8.57 -1.51 -1.02
CA SER A 71 9.77 -1.33 -1.83
C SER A 71 9.43 -0.66 -3.15
N ILE A 72 10.46 -0.16 -3.82
CA ILE A 72 10.31 0.57 -5.07
C ILE A 72 11.19 -0.06 -6.15
N ASP A 73 10.67 -0.09 -7.38
CA ASP A 73 11.44 -0.45 -8.57
C ASP A 73 11.29 0.70 -9.56
N LYS A 74 12.27 1.59 -9.54
CA LYS A 74 12.23 2.79 -10.39
C LYS A 74 12.31 2.46 -11.86
N SER A 75 13.02 1.39 -12.22
CA SER A 75 13.16 1.00 -13.62
C SER A 75 11.84 0.57 -14.24
N LYS A 76 10.94 0.05 -13.43
CA LYS A 76 9.61 -0.37 -13.87
C LYS A 76 8.51 0.61 -13.50
N ASN A 77 8.86 1.67 -12.80
CA ASN A 77 7.89 2.66 -12.31
C ASN A 77 6.81 2.01 -11.46
N GLN A 78 7.24 1.18 -10.53
CA GLN A 78 6.36 0.38 -9.67
C GLN A 78 6.79 0.46 -8.22
N PHE A 79 5.86 0.25 -7.30
CA PHE A 79 6.18 -0.01 -5.91
C PHE A 79 5.37 -1.20 -5.42
N SER A 80 5.86 -1.85 -4.38
CA SER A 80 5.33 -3.16 -3.97
C SER A 80 5.11 -3.23 -2.48
N LEU A 81 4.21 -4.13 -2.09
CA LEU A 81 3.90 -4.43 -0.71
C LEU A 81 4.18 -5.92 -0.46
N LYS A 82 4.86 -6.20 0.65
CA LYS A 82 4.93 -7.55 1.20
C LYS A 82 4.43 -7.52 2.63
N LEU A 83 3.52 -8.42 2.93
CA LEU A 83 2.96 -8.60 4.27
C LEU A 83 3.14 -10.06 4.64
N SER A 84 3.98 -10.32 5.63
CA SER A 84 4.34 -11.69 6.02
C SER A 84 3.41 -12.22 7.11
N SER A 85 3.45 -13.54 7.31
CA SER A 85 2.74 -14.23 8.38
C SER A 85 1.24 -13.88 8.39
N VAL A 86 0.61 -13.95 7.22
CA VAL A 86 -0.78 -13.54 7.08
C VAL A 86 -1.73 -14.50 7.77
N THR A 87 -2.83 -13.96 8.24
CA THR A 87 -3.95 -14.71 8.82
C THR A 87 -5.23 -14.27 8.13
N ALA A 88 -6.35 -14.88 8.50
CA ALA A 88 -7.65 -14.49 7.97
C ALA A 88 -7.97 -13.00 8.21
N ALA A 89 -7.40 -12.42 9.25
CA ALA A 89 -7.58 -10.99 9.55
C ALA A 89 -6.97 -10.08 8.48
N ASP A 90 -6.10 -10.61 7.62
CA ASP A 90 -5.50 -9.84 6.53
C ASP A 90 -6.31 -9.91 5.24
N THR A 91 -7.41 -10.65 5.23
CA THR A 91 -8.35 -10.65 4.09
C THR A 91 -8.97 -9.27 3.95
N ALA A 92 -8.78 -8.66 2.79
CA ALA A 92 -9.21 -7.28 2.56
C ALA A 92 -9.12 -6.92 1.09
N VAL A 93 -9.67 -5.76 0.73
CA VAL A 93 -9.36 -5.10 -0.53
C VAL A 93 -8.15 -4.20 -0.26
N TYR A 94 -7.10 -4.34 -1.05
CA TYR A 94 -5.86 -3.58 -0.93
C TYR A 94 -5.79 -2.54 -2.03
N TYR A 95 -5.48 -1.31 -1.64
CA TYR A 95 -5.36 -0.18 -2.56
C TYR A 95 -3.97 0.40 -2.48
N CYS A 96 -3.42 0.79 -3.64
CA CYS A 96 -2.28 1.70 -3.65
C CYS A 96 -2.80 3.11 -3.95
N ALA A 97 -2.07 4.12 -3.46
CA ALA A 97 -2.50 5.50 -3.58
C ALA A 97 -1.30 6.44 -3.60
N ARG A 98 -1.50 7.61 -4.18
CA ARG A 98 -0.52 8.70 -4.15
C ARG A 98 -0.96 9.74 -3.15
N ASN A 99 -0.06 10.16 -2.27
CA ASN A 99 -0.33 11.25 -1.36
C ASN A 99 -0.32 12.57 -2.13
N ALA A 100 -1.32 13.41 -1.92
CA ALA A 100 -1.48 14.66 -2.65
C ALA A 100 -0.37 15.64 -2.36
N ILE A 101 0.10 15.66 -1.13
CA ILE A 101 1.15 16.55 -0.67
C ILE A 101 2.09 15.81 0.22
N THR A 102 3.32 16.32 0.27
CA THR A 102 4.26 15.85 1.25
C THR A 102 3.78 16.35 2.59
N ILE A 103 3.22 15.49 3.34
CA ILE A 103 2.70 15.85 4.62
C ILE A 103 3.76 15.67 5.64
N PHE A 104 4.18 16.76 6.14
CA PHE A 104 5.06 16.94 7.15
C PHE A 104 5.11 15.82 8.12
N GLY A 105 5.99 14.94 8.02
CA GLY A 105 6.41 14.04 9.04
C GLY A 105 5.39 13.59 10.06
N VAL A 106 4.19 13.78 9.82
CA VAL A 106 3.20 13.39 10.73
C VAL A 106 2.94 11.97 10.55
N VAL A 107 3.49 11.24 11.36
CA VAL A 107 3.15 9.89 11.45
C VAL A 107 1.84 9.77 12.08
N ALA A 108 0.93 9.88 11.35
CA ALA A 108 -0.22 9.81 12.02
C ALA A 108 -0.77 8.50 12.26
N LEU A 109 -1.73 8.50 12.88
CA LEU A 109 -2.76 7.59 13.01
C LEU A 109 -3.27 7.28 11.63
N GLY A 110 -3.46 6.04 11.33
CA GLY A 110 -3.75 5.58 9.99
C GLY A 110 -4.78 6.37 9.21
N GLU A 111 -5.85 6.77 9.83
CA GLU A 111 -6.93 7.44 9.14
C GLU A 111 -6.61 8.86 8.67
N TYR A 112 -5.58 9.46 9.19
CA TYR A 112 -5.23 10.82 8.85
C TYR A 112 -4.77 10.96 7.41
N TYR A 113 -4.11 9.94 6.88
CA TYR A 113 -3.54 10.00 5.55
C TYR A 113 -4.56 9.88 4.43
N TYR A 114 -5.73 9.38 4.70
CA TYR A 114 -6.73 9.19 3.66
C TYR A 114 -7.14 10.49 3.00
N TYR A 115 -7.14 11.56 3.77
CA TYR A 115 -7.55 12.86 3.26
C TYR A 115 -6.48 13.53 2.42
N GLY A 116 -5.26 13.04 2.49
CA GLY A 116 -4.16 13.59 1.71
C GLY A 116 -3.90 12.85 0.41
N MET A 117 -4.71 11.87 0.05
CA MET A 117 -4.48 11.08 -1.15
C MET A 117 -5.34 11.58 -2.29
N ASP A 118 -4.71 11.78 -3.47
CA ASP A 118 -5.40 12.36 -4.62
C ASP A 118 -5.59 11.38 -5.78
N VAL A 119 -4.83 10.30 -5.83
CA VAL A 119 -4.96 9.27 -6.87
C VAL A 119 -4.99 7.91 -6.19
N TRP A 120 -5.95 7.09 -6.56
CA TRP A 120 -6.14 5.76 -6.00
C TRP A 120 -6.15 4.72 -7.11
N GLY A 121 -5.62 3.56 -6.85
CA GLY A 121 -5.87 2.39 -7.67
C GLY A 121 -7.30 1.91 -7.49
N GLN A 122 -7.70 0.94 -8.30
CA GLN A 122 -9.06 0.39 -8.23
C GLN A 122 -9.24 -0.56 -7.05
N GLY A 123 -8.16 -1.04 -6.49
CA GLY A 123 -8.19 -2.01 -5.43
C GLY A 123 -8.12 -3.44 -5.94
N THR A 124 -7.50 -4.31 -5.17
CA THR A 124 -7.44 -5.74 -5.47
C THR A 124 -7.82 -6.53 -4.23
N THR A 125 -8.67 -7.51 -4.40
CA THR A 125 -9.13 -8.34 -3.28
C THR A 125 -8.11 -9.42 -3.00
N VAL A 126 -7.73 -9.57 -1.74
CA VAL A 126 -6.87 -10.65 -1.28
C VAL A 126 -7.61 -11.41 -0.18
N THR A 127 -7.72 -12.72 -0.38
CA THR A 127 -8.33 -13.63 0.59
C THR A 127 -7.25 -14.52 1.17
N VAL A 128 -7.19 -14.62 2.48
CA VAL A 128 -6.29 -15.55 3.18
C VAL A 128 -7.12 -16.74 3.60
N SER A 129 -6.83 -17.90 3.00
CA SER A 129 -7.58 -19.12 3.23
C SER A 129 -6.75 -20.34 2.89
N SER A 130 -6.94 -21.40 3.66
CA SER A 130 -6.26 -22.68 3.41
C SER A 130 -6.95 -23.51 2.31
#